data_5dd3fe8bd1fd004a6175fcc94d4a53ff
#
_entry.id   5dd3fe8bd1fd004a6175fcc94d4a53ff
#
_cell.length_a   1.000
_cell.length_b   1.000
_cell.length_c   1.000
_cell.angle_alpha   90.00
_cell.angle_beta   90.00
_cell.angle_gamma   90.00
#
_symmetry.space_group_name_H-M   'P 1'
#
loop_
_entity.id
_entity.type
_entity.pdbx_description
1 polymer ?
#
loop_
_entity_poly.entity_id
_entity_poly.type
_entity_poly.pdbx_seq_one_letter_code
_entity_poly.pdbx_strand_id
1 'polypeptide(L)'
;MDDLLTSGGPEKEFTFRGRQYFMEARYYADTGMTDLYLNEYGCEPEREFAFRGADLRECVHKFEQAEVFDGLTIYEAEQEIEVLFG
;
A
#
# COMPACT_ATOMS: atom_id res chain seq x y z
N MET A 1 -10.44 -0.39 -5.31
CA MET A 1 -9.37 0.21 -4.49
C MET A 1 -9.87 0.62 -3.11
N ASP A 2 -10.98 1.32 -3.03
CA ASP A 2 -11.52 1.74 -1.73
C ASP A 2 -11.80 0.55 -0.81
N ASP A 3 -12.34 -0.53 -1.33
CA ASP A 3 -12.60 -1.74 -0.53
C ASP A 3 -11.31 -2.32 0.06
N LEU A 4 -10.21 -2.25 -0.67
CA LEU A 4 -8.92 -2.73 -0.21
C LEU A 4 -8.40 -1.92 0.99
N LEU A 5 -8.61 -0.60 1.00
CA LEU A 5 -8.05 0.28 2.01
C LEU A 5 -9.02 0.67 3.12
N THR A 6 -10.33 0.56 2.90
CA THR A 6 -11.32 0.97 3.90
C THR A 6 -11.94 -0.19 4.64
N SER A 7 -12.04 -1.35 4.00
CA SER A 7 -12.59 -2.54 4.63
C SER A 7 -11.56 -3.15 5.58
N GLY A 8 -11.78 -3.06 6.87
CA GLY A 8 -10.86 -3.58 7.87
C GLY A 8 -9.73 -2.63 8.26
N GLY A 9 -9.76 -1.36 7.83
CA GLY A 9 -8.78 -0.34 8.17
C GLY A 9 -7.59 -0.29 7.21
N PRO A 10 -6.52 0.48 7.54
CA PRO A 10 -5.40 0.70 6.64
C PRO A 10 -4.37 -0.45 6.61
N GLU A 11 -4.42 -1.38 7.56
CA GLU A 11 -3.49 -2.51 7.60
C GLU A 11 -4.02 -3.62 6.71
N LYS A 12 -3.26 -3.96 5.66
CA LYS A 12 -3.64 -4.97 4.68
C LYS A 12 -2.46 -5.87 4.37
N GLU A 13 -2.75 -7.14 4.14
CA GLU A 13 -1.77 -8.10 3.64
C GLU A 13 -2.34 -8.74 2.39
N PHE A 14 -1.56 -8.77 1.31
CA PHE A 14 -2.01 -9.31 0.04
C PHE A 14 -0.83 -9.88 -0.76
N THR A 15 -1.14 -10.66 -1.79
CA THR A 15 -0.14 -11.19 -2.72
C THR A 15 -0.37 -10.66 -4.12
N PHE A 16 0.73 -10.52 -4.86
CA PHE A 16 0.72 -10.14 -6.26
C PHE A 16 1.87 -10.88 -6.95
N ARG A 17 1.53 -11.73 -7.92
CA ARG A 17 2.51 -12.49 -8.70
C ARG A 17 3.51 -13.26 -7.84
N GLY A 18 3.02 -13.92 -6.79
CA GLY A 18 3.85 -14.73 -5.90
C GLY A 18 4.65 -13.95 -4.87
N ARG A 19 4.54 -12.64 -4.85
CA ARG A 19 5.17 -11.80 -3.85
C ARG A 19 4.15 -11.37 -2.81
N GLN A 20 4.59 -11.26 -1.57
CA GLN A 20 3.73 -10.85 -0.47
C GLN A 20 3.95 -9.38 -0.15
N TYR A 21 2.85 -8.66 0.06
CA TYR A 21 2.87 -7.24 0.40
C TYR A 21 2.16 -7.02 1.71
N PHE A 22 2.67 -6.08 2.49
CA PHE A 22 2.03 -5.61 3.71
C PHE A 22 1.91 -4.10 3.64
N MET A 23 0.70 -3.59 3.87
CA MET A 23 0.42 -2.15 3.83
C MET A 23 -0.03 -1.70 5.21
N GLU A 24 0.54 -0.59 5.69
CA GLU A 24 0.12 0.03 6.96
C GLU A 24 0.22 1.55 6.86
N ALA A 25 -0.55 2.24 7.70
CA ALA A 25 -0.50 3.68 7.79
C ALA A 25 -0.13 4.10 9.21
N ARG A 26 0.63 5.19 9.32
CA ARG A 26 1.03 5.76 10.60
C ARG A 26 0.80 7.26 10.61
N TYR A 27 0.23 7.75 11.70
CA TYR A 27 0.02 9.17 11.93
C TYR A 27 1.09 9.70 12.89
N TYR A 28 1.70 10.81 12.51
CA TYR A 28 2.74 11.49 13.32
C TYR A 28 2.20 12.80 13.85
N ALA A 29 1.89 12.82 15.15
CA ALA A 29 1.26 13.98 15.77
C ALA A 29 2.17 15.21 15.82
N ASP A 30 3.49 15.00 15.87
CA ASP A 30 4.47 16.09 15.92
C ASP A 30 4.53 16.89 14.63
N THR A 31 4.28 16.26 13.49
CA THR A 31 4.26 16.92 12.17
C THR A 31 2.86 17.11 11.63
N GLY A 32 1.87 16.40 12.18
CA GLY A 32 0.52 16.38 11.67
C GLY A 32 0.37 15.61 10.36
N MET A 33 1.39 14.87 9.96
CA MET A 33 1.41 14.14 8.70
C MET A 33 1.09 12.67 8.88
N THR A 34 0.62 12.04 7.82
CA THR A 34 0.36 10.60 7.76
C THR A 34 1.29 9.98 6.72
N ASP A 35 1.85 8.82 7.04
CA ASP A 35 2.66 8.04 6.10
C ASP A 35 1.95 6.71 5.83
N LEU A 36 1.84 6.35 4.57
CA LEU A 36 1.36 5.05 4.12
C LEU A 36 2.56 4.25 3.65
N TYR A 37 2.79 3.09 4.27
CA TYR A 37 3.92 2.22 3.95
C TYR A 37 3.43 0.98 3.21
N LEU A 38 4.16 0.62 2.17
CA LEU A 38 3.96 -0.62 1.44
C LEU A 38 5.28 -1.39 1.45
N ASN A 39 5.29 -2.56 2.09
CA ASN A 39 6.47 -3.42 2.18
C ASN A 39 6.30 -4.62 1.25
N GLU A 40 7.31 -4.91 0.44
CA GLU A 40 7.32 -6.04 -0.49
C GLU A 40 8.28 -7.11 0.03
N TYR A 41 7.75 -8.33 0.24
CA TYR A 41 8.49 -9.48 0.74
C TYR A 41 8.55 -10.57 -0.34
N GLY A 42 9.47 -11.53 -0.15
CA GLY A 42 9.60 -12.66 -1.06
C GLY A 42 10.47 -12.38 -2.27
N CYS A 43 11.16 -11.24 -2.28
CA CYS A 43 12.16 -10.91 -3.28
C CYS A 43 13.41 -10.38 -2.57
N GLU A 44 14.55 -10.43 -3.22
CA GLU A 44 15.79 -9.90 -2.66
C GLU A 44 16.40 -8.88 -3.62
N PRO A 45 16.68 -7.65 -3.10
CA PRO A 45 16.36 -7.21 -1.74
C PRO A 45 14.87 -6.91 -1.57
N GLU A 46 14.39 -7.04 -0.33
CA GLU A 46 13.03 -6.62 0.02
C GLU A 46 12.92 -5.11 -0.18
N ARG A 47 11.76 -4.65 -0.63
CA ARG A 47 11.56 -3.24 -0.93
C ARG A 47 10.49 -2.64 -0.04
N GLU A 48 10.67 -1.36 0.28
CA GLU A 48 9.71 -0.58 1.04
C GLU A 48 9.39 0.71 0.29
N PHE A 49 8.10 1.02 0.19
CA PHE A 49 7.62 2.25 -0.42
C PHE A 49 6.87 3.05 0.64
N ALA A 50 7.04 4.38 0.63
CA ALA A 50 6.36 5.26 1.57
C ALA A 50 5.72 6.42 0.84
N PHE A 51 4.49 6.76 1.26
CA PHE A 51 3.72 7.85 0.67
C PHE A 51 3.24 8.76 1.80
N ARG A 52 3.72 9.99 1.81
CA ARG A 52 3.37 10.98 2.86
C ARG A 52 2.30 11.92 2.38
N GLY A 53 1.36 12.23 3.26
CA GLY A 53 0.31 13.19 2.99
C GLY A 53 -0.23 13.82 4.26
N ALA A 54 -1.08 14.83 4.13
CA ALA A 54 -1.71 15.49 5.27
C ALA A 54 -2.72 14.57 5.96
N ASP A 55 -3.24 13.59 5.25
CA ASP A 55 -4.15 12.57 5.78
C ASP A 55 -4.01 11.29 4.96
N LEU A 56 -4.72 10.25 5.38
CA LEU A 56 -4.66 8.94 4.70
C LEU A 56 -5.15 9.04 3.25
N ARG A 57 -6.15 9.86 2.99
CA ARG A 57 -6.71 10.01 1.64
C ARG A 57 -5.64 10.52 0.66
N GLU A 58 -4.84 11.48 1.09
CA GLU A 58 -3.75 12.02 0.26
C GLU A 58 -2.67 10.97 0.02
N CYS A 59 -2.33 10.17 1.06
CA CYS A 59 -1.39 9.07 0.93
C CYS A 59 -1.88 8.04 -0.09
N VAL A 60 -3.16 7.65 0.01
CA VAL A 60 -3.79 6.69 -0.90
C VAL A 60 -3.77 7.23 -2.33
N HIS A 61 -4.05 8.52 -2.51
CA HIS A 61 -4.04 9.14 -3.82
C HIS A 61 -2.66 9.03 -4.48
N LYS A 62 -1.60 9.28 -3.71
CA LYS A 62 -0.22 9.12 -4.21
C LYS A 62 0.09 7.66 -4.52
N PHE A 63 -0.34 6.74 -3.67
CA PHE A 63 -0.15 5.31 -3.87
C PHE A 63 -0.84 4.83 -5.16
N GLU A 64 -2.06 5.30 -5.41
CA GLU A 64 -2.83 4.91 -6.59
C GLU A 64 -2.13 5.28 -7.90
N GLN A 65 -1.31 6.32 -7.89
CA GLN A 65 -0.60 6.79 -9.07
C GLN A 65 0.79 6.15 -9.20
N ALA A 66 1.27 5.48 -8.17
CA ALA A 66 2.60 4.90 -8.16
C ALA A 66 2.62 3.54 -8.86
N GLU A 67 3.64 3.31 -9.68
CA GLU A 67 3.81 2.08 -10.44
C GLU A 67 4.69 1.10 -9.65
N VAL A 68 4.21 0.67 -8.48
CA VAL A 68 4.99 -0.15 -7.54
C VAL A 68 4.82 -1.66 -7.76
N PHE A 69 3.92 -2.08 -8.65
CA PHE A 69 3.63 -3.47 -8.93
C PHE A 69 4.20 -3.84 -10.31
N ASP A 70 5.51 -4.05 -10.38
CA ASP A 70 6.23 -4.40 -11.62
C ASP A 70 5.96 -3.38 -12.75
N GLY A 71 5.97 -2.08 -12.40
CA GLY A 71 5.67 -1.02 -13.36
C GLY A 71 4.20 -0.76 -13.57
N LEU A 72 3.33 -1.41 -12.77
CA LEU A 72 1.89 -1.23 -12.83
C LEU A 72 1.40 -0.46 -11.61
N THR A 73 0.34 0.33 -11.78
CA THR A 73 -0.38 0.93 -10.65
C THR A 73 -1.24 -0.12 -9.98
N ILE A 74 -1.78 0.20 -8.80
CA ILE A 74 -2.69 -0.70 -8.09
C ILE A 74 -3.92 -1.05 -8.95
N TYR A 75 -4.43 -0.12 -9.72
CA TYR A 75 -5.59 -0.36 -10.58
C TYR A 75 -5.27 -1.34 -11.71
N GLU A 76 -4.07 -1.25 -12.26
CA GLU A 76 -3.62 -2.16 -13.31
C GLU A 76 -3.32 -3.55 -12.76
N ALA A 77 -2.84 -3.62 -11.53
CA ALA A 77 -2.45 -4.87 -10.88
C ALA A 77 -3.61 -5.55 -10.14
N GLU A 78 -4.71 -4.84 -9.91
CA GLU A 78 -5.79 -5.25 -9.00
C GLU A 78 -6.34 -6.64 -9.30
N GLN A 79 -6.47 -7.01 -10.56
CA GLN A 79 -7.01 -8.32 -10.94
C GLN A 79 -6.11 -9.48 -10.54
N GLU A 80 -4.82 -9.21 -10.33
CA GLU A 80 -3.84 -10.23 -9.94
C GLU A 80 -3.54 -10.20 -8.44
N ILE A 81 -4.19 -9.30 -7.69
CA ILE A 81 -3.99 -9.18 -6.24
C ILE A 81 -4.96 -10.07 -5.50
N GLU A 82 -4.44 -10.83 -4.55
CA GLU A 82 -5.25 -11.63 -3.63
C GLU A 82 -5.06 -11.09 -2.22
N VAL A 83 -6.13 -10.60 -1.61
CA VAL A 83 -6.11 -10.07 -0.25
C VAL A 83 -6.13 -11.22 0.74
N LEU A 84 -5.11 -11.28 1.61
CA LEU A 84 -4.98 -12.34 2.64
C LEU A 84 -5.50 -11.88 3.98
N PHE A 85 -5.39 -10.59 4.28
CA PHE A 85 -5.73 -10.04 5.58
C PHE A 85 -6.17 -8.58 5.40
N GLY A 86 -7.13 -8.19 6.16
CA GLY A 86 -7.69 -6.84 6.15
C GLY A 86 -9.09 -6.84 5.58
#